data_40f48753970e1fa9636d29d09a9c4ceb
#
_entry.id   40f48753970e1fa9636d29d09a9c4ceb
#
_cell.length_a   1.000
_cell.length_b   1.000
_cell.length_c   1.000
_cell.angle_alpha   90.00
_cell.angle_beta   90.00
_cell.angle_gamma   90.00
#
_symmetry.space_group_name_H-M   'P 1'
#
loop_
_entity.id
_entity.type
_entity.pdbx_description
1 polymer ?
#
loop_
_entity_poly.entity_id
_entity_poly.type
_entity_poly.pdbx_seq_one_letter_code
_entity_poly.pdbx_strand_id
1 'polypeptide(L)' 'YPITGDGVNCRSGPGTSYSVVKSYKQGADVAITCQTAGTSVNGNEIWDKTEDGCYITDYYIRTGSSSYVTKKC' A
#
# COMPACT_ATOMS: atom_id res chain seq x y z
N TYR A 1 -6.10 -6.57 5.61
CA TYR A 1 -4.74 -7.11 5.40
C TYR A 1 -3.77 -6.46 6.39
N PRO A 2 -2.89 -7.24 7.03
CA PRO A 2 -1.96 -6.70 8.01
C PRO A 2 -0.76 -6.00 7.36
N ILE A 3 -0.30 -4.94 8.02
CA ILE A 3 0.92 -4.23 7.64
C ILE A 3 2.12 -5.00 8.20
N THR A 4 3.13 -5.26 7.36
CA THR A 4 4.31 -6.01 7.75
C THR A 4 5.49 -5.12 8.13
N GLY A 5 5.50 -3.86 7.70
CA GLY A 5 6.54 -2.89 8.05
C GLY A 5 6.14 -2.03 9.22
N ASP A 6 7.12 -1.45 9.91
CA ASP A 6 6.86 -0.51 10.99
C ASP A 6 6.95 0.93 10.47
N GLY A 7 5.93 1.75 10.81
CA GLY A 7 5.88 3.12 10.34
C GLY A 7 5.72 3.25 8.83
N VAL A 8 4.88 2.41 8.23
CA VAL A 8 4.67 2.40 6.78
C VAL A 8 3.88 3.63 6.35
N ASN A 9 4.41 4.38 5.41
CA ASN A 9 3.78 5.62 4.93
C ASN A 9 2.63 5.34 3.98
N CYS A 10 1.48 5.98 4.24
CA CYS A 10 0.33 6.01 3.36
C CYS A 10 0.32 7.36 2.65
N ARG A 11 0.45 7.35 1.33
CA ARG A 11 0.69 8.57 0.53
C ARG A 11 -0.54 9.00 -0.24
N SER A 12 -0.52 10.22 -0.72
CA SER A 12 -1.64 10.79 -1.48
C SER A 12 -1.79 10.16 -2.87
N GLY A 13 -0.79 9.43 -3.33
CA GLY A 13 -0.82 8.78 -4.63
C GLY A 13 0.11 7.55 -4.64
N PRO A 14 0.08 6.76 -5.73
CA PRO A 14 0.80 5.50 -5.81
C PRO A 14 2.28 5.69 -6.15
N GLY A 15 3.03 6.30 -5.27
CA GLY A 15 4.46 6.49 -5.49
C GLY A 15 5.15 7.19 -4.35
N THR A 16 6.48 7.07 -4.31
CA THR A 16 7.30 7.65 -3.25
C THR A 16 7.46 9.17 -3.38
N SER A 17 7.09 9.74 -4.53
CA SER A 17 7.12 11.19 -4.74
C SER A 17 5.87 11.90 -4.23
N TYR A 18 4.83 11.15 -3.85
CA TYR A 18 3.61 11.73 -3.30
C TYR A 18 3.76 12.00 -1.82
N SER A 19 3.02 12.99 -1.33
CA SER A 19 3.05 13.39 0.07
C SER A 19 2.54 12.30 0.99
N VAL A 20 3.14 12.20 2.18
CA VAL A 20 2.68 11.27 3.21
C VAL A 20 1.44 11.85 3.88
N VAL A 21 0.34 11.11 3.83
CA VAL A 21 -0.94 11.50 4.44
C VAL A 21 -1.01 11.02 5.89
N LYS A 22 -0.59 9.77 6.12
CA LYS A 22 -0.56 9.16 7.45
C LYS A 22 0.41 7.98 7.42
N SER A 23 0.62 7.34 8.57
CA SER A 23 1.43 6.13 8.64
C SER A 23 0.70 5.06 9.44
N TYR A 24 1.10 3.81 9.23
CA TYR A 24 0.55 2.65 9.92
C TYR A 24 1.64 1.91 10.66
N LYS A 25 1.30 1.38 11.82
CA LYS A 25 2.21 0.55 12.61
C LYS A 25 2.20 -0.88 12.08
N GLN A 26 3.28 -1.61 12.35
CA GLN A 26 3.36 -3.02 12.05
C GLN A 26 2.20 -3.76 12.73
N GLY A 27 1.56 -4.65 11.98
CA GLY A 27 0.41 -5.41 12.46
C GLY A 27 -0.93 -4.72 12.34
N ALA A 28 -0.97 -3.44 11.94
CA ALA A 28 -2.23 -2.76 11.69
C ALA A 28 -2.95 -3.41 10.52
N ASP A 29 -4.27 -3.56 10.63
CA ASP A 29 -5.09 -4.08 9.54
C ASP A 29 -5.60 -2.93 8.70
N VAL A 30 -5.51 -3.07 7.38
CA VAL A 30 -6.04 -2.09 6.43
C VAL A 30 -6.99 -2.78 5.46
N ALA A 31 -8.06 -2.07 5.09
CA ALA A 31 -8.94 -2.50 4.02
C ALA A 31 -8.44 -1.88 2.71
N ILE A 32 -8.30 -2.70 1.69
CA ILE A 32 -7.82 -2.28 0.37
C ILE A 32 -9.02 -2.16 -0.54
N THR A 33 -9.24 -0.96 -1.11
CA THR A 33 -10.36 -0.72 -2.01
C THR A 33 -10.02 -1.02 -3.46
N CYS A 34 -8.78 -0.76 -3.87
CA CYS A 34 -8.28 -1.07 -5.22
C CYS A 34 -6.76 -1.04 -5.22
N GLN A 35 -6.16 -1.50 -6.31
CA GLN A 35 -4.71 -1.55 -6.47
C GLN A 35 -4.32 -0.94 -7.81
N THR A 36 -3.13 -0.34 -7.86
CA THR A 36 -2.61 0.26 -9.07
C THR A 36 -1.08 0.15 -9.09
N ALA A 37 -0.49 0.32 -10.25
CA ALA A 37 0.96 0.33 -10.39
C ALA A 37 1.50 1.73 -10.07
N GLY A 38 2.69 1.78 -9.49
CA GLY A 38 3.38 3.03 -9.18
C GLY A 38 4.88 2.81 -9.02
N THR A 39 5.51 3.59 -8.15
CA THR A 39 6.96 3.46 -7.90
C THR A 39 7.29 2.06 -7.41
N SER A 40 8.29 1.41 -8.00
CA SER A 40 8.74 0.10 -7.55
C SER A 40 9.44 0.22 -6.20
N VAL A 41 9.02 -0.60 -5.25
CA VAL A 41 9.63 -0.69 -3.92
C VAL A 41 10.10 -2.12 -3.74
N ASN A 42 11.41 -2.32 -3.68
CA ASN A 42 12.02 -3.64 -3.56
C ASN A 42 11.49 -4.64 -4.59
N GLY A 43 11.29 -4.18 -5.83
CA GLY A 43 10.83 -5.03 -6.92
C GLY A 43 9.32 -5.19 -7.04
N ASN A 44 8.56 -4.57 -6.15
CA ASN A 44 7.09 -4.60 -6.21
C ASN A 44 6.57 -3.21 -6.57
N GLU A 45 5.91 -3.09 -7.72
CA GLU A 45 5.37 -1.81 -8.20
C GLU A 45 3.89 -1.61 -7.89
N ILE A 46 3.26 -2.58 -7.20
CA ILE A 46 1.85 -2.47 -6.84
C ILE A 46 1.69 -1.58 -5.62
N TRP A 47 0.72 -0.68 -5.68
CA TRP A 47 0.31 0.19 -4.59
C TRP A 47 -1.15 -0.07 -4.25
N ASP A 48 -1.45 -0.17 -2.98
CA ASP A 48 -2.77 -0.51 -2.48
C ASP A 48 -3.44 0.75 -1.94
N LYS A 49 -4.61 1.09 -2.51
CA LYS A 49 -5.40 2.21 -2.01
C LYS A 49 -6.25 1.72 -0.85
N THR A 50 -6.08 2.35 0.31
CA THR A 50 -6.82 1.99 1.51
C THR A 50 -8.19 2.67 1.54
N GLU A 51 -9.06 2.21 2.45
CA GLU A 51 -10.36 2.85 2.66
C GLU A 51 -10.24 4.29 3.18
N ASP A 52 -9.07 4.66 3.73
CA ASP A 52 -8.77 6.02 4.15
C ASP A 52 -8.43 6.94 2.96
N GLY A 53 -8.35 6.40 1.75
CA GLY A 53 -8.10 7.17 0.54
C GLY A 53 -6.65 7.43 0.21
N CYS A 54 -5.71 6.86 0.96
CA CYS A 54 -4.28 6.98 0.68
C CYS A 54 -3.72 5.67 0.14
N TYR A 55 -2.47 5.70 -0.34
CA TYR A 55 -1.83 4.58 -1.02
C TYR A 55 -0.61 4.09 -0.25
N ILE A 56 -0.51 2.76 -0.13
CA ILE A 56 0.62 2.08 0.53
C ILE A 56 1.25 1.13 -0.48
N THR A 57 2.58 1.06 -0.50
CA THR A 57 3.23 0.04 -1.32
C THR A 57 2.80 -1.36 -0.86
N ASP A 58 2.44 -2.20 -1.82
CA ASP A 58 2.03 -3.58 -1.55
C ASP A 58 3.14 -4.39 -0.88
N TYR A 59 4.39 -3.95 -1.04
CA TYR A 59 5.54 -4.63 -0.44
C TYR A 59 5.42 -4.77 1.08
N TYR A 60 4.79 -3.80 1.76
CA TYR A 60 4.63 -3.79 3.21
C TYR A 60 3.26 -4.25 3.68
N ILE A 61 2.47 -4.88 2.81
CA ILE A 61 1.15 -5.40 3.19
C ILE A 61 1.12 -6.90 2.90
N ARG A 62 0.67 -7.68 3.87
CA ARG A 62 0.54 -9.13 3.69
C ARG A 62 -0.77 -9.43 2.99
N THR A 63 -0.74 -9.45 1.67
CA THR A 63 -1.91 -9.82 0.85
C THR A 63 -1.89 -11.29 0.46
N GLY A 64 -0.79 -11.99 0.72
CA GLY A 64 -0.61 -13.37 0.31
C GLY A 64 -0.09 -13.53 -1.11
N SER A 65 0.18 -12.42 -1.80
CA SER A 65 0.65 -12.42 -3.18
C SER A 65 1.41 -11.13 -3.47
N SER A 66 2.36 -11.18 -4.39
CA SER A 66 3.02 -10.00 -4.94
C SER A 66 2.31 -9.50 -6.19
N SER A 67 1.15 -10.08 -6.50
CA SER A 67 0.31 -9.70 -7.63
C SER A 67 -0.97 -9.03 -7.14
N TYR A 68 -1.83 -8.60 -8.06
CA TYR A 68 -3.12 -8.01 -7.72
C TYR A 68 -4.00 -9.04 -7.01
N VAL A 69 -4.59 -8.66 -5.88
CA VAL A 69 -5.51 -9.51 -5.10
C VAL A 69 -6.92 -8.94 -5.09
N THR A 70 -7.10 -7.73 -5.62
CA THR A 70 -8.42 -7.09 -5.74
C THR A 70 -8.43 -6.29 -7.04
N LYS A 71 -9.53 -5.57 -7.29
CA LYS A 71 -9.69 -4.82 -8.53
C LYS A 71 -8.63 -3.73 -8.68
N LYS A 72 -8.28 -3.40 -9.91
CA LYS A 72 -7.43 -2.26 -10.20
C LYS A 72 -8.21 -0.95 -10.05
N CYS A 73 -7.50 0.05 -9.56
CA CYS A 73 -8.09 1.39 -9.42
C CYS A 73 -8.50 2.00 -10.76
#